data_d6b5c80b93fe922f9235f3ef6eca62c8
#
_entry.id   d6b5c80b93fe922f9235f3ef6eca62c8
#
_cell.length_a   1.000
_cell.length_b   1.000
_cell.length_c   1.000
_cell.angle_alpha   90.00
_cell.angle_beta   90.00
_cell.angle_gamma   90.00
#
_symmetry.space_group_name_H-M   'P 1'
#
loop_
_entity.id
_entity.type
_entity.pdbx_description
1 polymer ?
#
loop_
_entity_poly.entity_id
_entity_poly.type
_entity_poly.pdbx_seq_one_letter_code
_entity_poly.pdbx_strand_id
1 'polypeptide(L)'
;MLESYLKRAEDGSVAFPMGEQPKGMIMYTPDGYMSVQIMDSERPLFASDNLHEKTAAELSLAAASYFAYSGLYEVETEPAANDLAEQSFSGLITHHMQTSLFPNWVGCSLLRRLHLQGDRLELSTCQASSFRGKQMTTHLVWRKCSAVKQGAEAADQQFRLIAA
;
A
#
# COMPACT_ATOMS: atom_id res chain seq x y z
N MET A 1 6.17 1.39 6.98
CA MET A 1 6.86 0.94 5.73
C MET A 1 6.39 -0.45 5.35
N LEU A 2 6.38 -0.81 4.08
CA LEU A 2 6.03 -2.15 3.60
C LEU A 2 7.15 -3.13 3.99
N GLU A 3 6.78 -4.28 4.58
CA GLU A 3 7.69 -5.38 4.87
C GLU A 3 7.59 -6.48 3.81
N SER A 4 6.36 -6.78 3.37
CA SER A 4 6.16 -7.78 2.32
C SER A 4 4.87 -7.54 1.54
N TYR A 5 4.90 -7.92 0.27
CA TYR A 5 3.74 -8.02 -0.61
C TYR A 5 3.79 -9.37 -1.31
N LEU A 6 2.96 -10.29 -0.89
CA LEU A 6 2.94 -11.64 -1.44
C LEU A 6 1.52 -12.06 -1.83
N LYS A 7 1.45 -13.02 -2.74
CA LYS A 7 0.24 -13.78 -3.04
C LYS A 7 0.44 -15.23 -2.62
N ARG A 8 -0.60 -15.82 -2.01
CA ARG A 8 -0.57 -17.20 -1.52
C ARG A 8 -1.74 -17.99 -2.11
N ALA A 9 -1.46 -19.17 -2.65
CA ALA A 9 -2.47 -20.13 -3.07
C ALA A 9 -2.79 -21.14 -1.97
N GLU A 10 -3.90 -21.87 -2.11
CA GLU A 10 -4.30 -22.93 -1.16
C GLU A 10 -3.29 -24.08 -1.10
N ASP A 11 -2.59 -24.36 -2.20
CA ASP A 11 -1.52 -25.37 -2.26
C ASP A 11 -0.22 -24.94 -1.54
N GLY A 12 -0.23 -23.78 -0.87
CA GLY A 12 0.91 -23.21 -0.16
C GLY A 12 1.92 -22.48 -1.06
N SER A 13 1.75 -22.50 -2.40
CA SER A 13 2.64 -21.76 -3.30
C SER A 13 2.51 -20.25 -3.07
N VAL A 14 3.65 -19.55 -3.14
CA VAL A 14 3.77 -18.11 -2.90
C VAL A 14 4.33 -17.43 -4.15
N ALA A 15 3.83 -16.24 -4.45
CA ALA A 15 4.36 -15.37 -5.48
C ALA A 15 4.59 -13.96 -4.94
N PHE A 16 5.61 -13.28 -5.44
CA PHE A 16 6.00 -11.92 -5.06
C PHE A 16 5.83 -10.99 -6.27
N PRO A 17 4.65 -10.36 -6.44
CA PRO A 17 4.37 -9.54 -7.63
C PRO A 17 5.26 -8.30 -7.77
N MET A 18 5.83 -7.82 -6.67
CA MET A 18 6.72 -6.64 -6.60
C MET A 18 8.10 -7.03 -6.04
N GLY A 19 8.59 -8.24 -6.38
CA GLY A 19 9.84 -8.75 -5.83
C GLY A 19 9.73 -9.21 -4.38
N GLU A 20 10.81 -9.82 -3.87
CA GLU A 20 10.86 -10.34 -2.49
C GLU A 20 11.04 -9.23 -1.44
N GLN A 21 11.61 -8.09 -1.84
CA GLN A 21 11.87 -6.94 -0.98
C GLN A 21 11.23 -5.66 -1.54
N PRO A 22 9.89 -5.60 -1.66
CA PRO A 22 9.21 -4.43 -2.19
C PRO A 22 9.43 -3.22 -1.29
N LYS A 23 9.44 -2.02 -1.87
CA LYS A 23 9.40 -0.77 -1.11
C LYS A 23 8.00 -0.20 -1.17
N GLY A 24 7.54 0.39 -0.07
CA GLY A 24 6.22 1.01 -0.08
C GLY A 24 5.89 1.75 1.20
N MET A 25 4.82 2.54 1.10
CA MET A 25 4.25 3.30 2.19
C MET A 25 2.73 3.23 2.09
N ILE A 26 2.09 3.09 3.24
CA ILE A 26 0.65 3.33 3.40
C ILE A 26 0.46 4.41 4.45
N MET A 27 -0.46 5.32 4.20
CA MET A 27 -0.84 6.39 5.13
C MET A 27 -2.35 6.33 5.33
N TYR A 28 -2.76 6.52 6.57
CA TYR A 28 -4.14 6.74 6.98
C TYR A 28 -4.20 8.02 7.80
N THR A 29 -5.11 8.90 7.48
CA THR A 29 -5.33 10.14 8.21
C THR A 29 -6.55 10.04 9.11
N PRO A 30 -6.61 10.77 10.25
CA PRO A 30 -7.75 10.71 11.17
C PRO A 30 -9.07 11.18 10.57
N ASP A 31 -9.01 11.98 9.50
CA ASP A 31 -10.17 12.50 8.75
C ASP A 31 -10.65 11.55 7.63
N GLY A 32 -10.17 10.31 7.61
CA GLY A 32 -10.70 9.25 6.76
C GLY A 32 -10.07 9.12 5.37
N TYR A 33 -8.94 9.78 5.10
CA TYR A 33 -8.20 9.61 3.85
C TYR A 33 -7.10 8.57 3.96
N MET A 34 -6.82 7.91 2.85
CA MET A 34 -5.71 6.98 2.75
C MET A 34 -4.95 7.14 1.43
N SER A 35 -3.67 6.76 1.47
CA SER A 35 -2.84 6.66 0.28
C SER A 35 -1.89 5.47 0.42
N VAL A 36 -1.74 4.69 -0.65
CA VAL A 36 -0.79 3.59 -0.73
C VAL A 36 0.07 3.71 -1.96
N GLN A 37 1.35 3.41 -1.80
CA GLN A 37 2.34 3.35 -2.86
C GLN A 37 3.24 2.14 -2.61
N ILE A 38 3.41 1.31 -3.62
CA ILE A 38 4.24 0.10 -3.58
C ILE A 38 5.04 0.04 -4.87
N MET A 39 6.31 -0.30 -4.76
CA MET A 39 7.16 -0.50 -5.93
C MET A 39 8.09 -1.69 -5.75
N ASP A 40 8.46 -2.28 -6.86
CA ASP A 40 9.59 -3.19 -6.96
C ASP A 40 10.88 -2.41 -6.66
N SER A 41 11.69 -2.90 -5.73
CA SER A 41 12.96 -2.25 -5.37
C SER A 41 14.02 -2.34 -6.48
N GLU A 42 13.89 -3.30 -7.38
CA GLU A 42 14.84 -3.57 -8.47
C GLU A 42 14.38 -2.99 -9.82
N ARG A 43 13.36 -2.10 -9.79
CA ARG A 43 12.88 -1.46 -11.03
C ARG A 43 14.01 -0.68 -11.71
N PRO A 44 14.18 -0.81 -13.05
CA PRO A 44 15.25 -0.14 -13.76
C PRO A 44 15.05 1.36 -13.79
N LEU A 45 16.16 2.08 -13.84
CA LEU A 45 16.16 3.53 -14.06
C LEU A 45 15.82 3.82 -15.53
N PHE A 46 15.29 5.00 -15.78
CA PHE A 46 15.13 5.54 -17.12
C PHE A 46 16.50 5.93 -17.71
N ALA A 47 16.62 5.90 -19.01
CA ALA A 47 17.84 6.33 -19.73
C ALA A 47 18.08 7.84 -19.63
N SER A 48 17.02 8.65 -19.50
CA SER A 48 17.08 10.11 -19.33
C SER A 48 16.41 10.54 -18.03
N ASP A 49 16.98 11.52 -17.34
CA ASP A 49 16.35 12.18 -16.18
C ASP A 49 15.24 13.15 -16.56
N ASN A 50 15.14 13.54 -17.85
CA ASN A 50 14.07 14.41 -18.33
C ASN A 50 12.73 13.69 -18.28
N LEU A 51 11.76 14.22 -17.54
CA LEU A 51 10.43 13.65 -17.36
C LEU A 51 9.68 13.39 -18.68
N HIS A 52 9.96 14.16 -19.72
CA HIS A 52 9.26 14.13 -21.00
C HIS A 52 9.95 13.24 -22.05
N GLU A 53 11.13 12.72 -21.76
CA GLU A 53 11.93 11.91 -22.70
C GLU A 53 11.94 10.42 -22.31
N LYS A 54 10.75 9.80 -22.29
CA LYS A 54 10.60 8.38 -21.97
C LYS A 54 10.08 7.60 -23.15
N THR A 55 10.66 6.43 -23.40
CA THR A 55 10.13 5.49 -24.38
C THR A 55 8.86 4.80 -23.86
N ALA A 56 8.02 4.31 -24.76
CA ALA A 56 6.83 3.53 -24.39
C ALA A 56 7.20 2.26 -23.60
N ALA A 57 8.34 1.63 -23.91
CA ALA A 57 8.84 0.44 -23.21
C ALA A 57 9.22 0.78 -21.75
N GLU A 58 9.93 1.89 -21.52
CA GLU A 58 10.28 2.35 -20.17
C GLU A 58 9.05 2.69 -19.35
N LEU A 59 8.08 3.40 -19.95
CA LEU A 59 6.83 3.74 -19.26
C LEU A 59 6.01 2.49 -18.91
N SER A 60 5.93 1.50 -19.81
CA SER A 60 5.27 0.23 -19.56
C SER A 60 5.91 -0.52 -18.38
N LEU A 61 7.24 -0.59 -18.36
CA LEU A 61 7.98 -1.25 -17.29
C LEU A 61 7.83 -0.52 -15.96
N ALA A 62 7.88 0.82 -15.97
CA ALA A 62 7.67 1.66 -14.80
C ALA A 62 6.26 1.47 -14.21
N ALA A 63 5.22 1.41 -15.05
CA ALA A 63 3.85 1.15 -14.62
C ALA A 63 3.67 -0.28 -14.08
N ALA A 64 4.29 -1.29 -14.71
CA ALA A 64 4.21 -2.68 -14.27
C ALA A 64 4.91 -2.94 -12.92
N SER A 65 5.91 -2.13 -12.57
CA SER A 65 6.72 -2.24 -11.35
C SER A 65 6.34 -1.25 -10.25
N TYR A 66 5.20 -0.58 -10.39
CA TYR A 66 4.68 0.39 -9.42
C TYR A 66 3.18 0.20 -9.24
N PHE A 67 2.70 0.48 -8.03
CA PHE A 67 1.31 0.36 -7.67
C PHE A 67 0.92 1.49 -6.72
N ALA A 68 -0.09 2.27 -7.07
CA ALA A 68 -0.54 3.39 -6.25
C ALA A 68 -2.03 3.65 -6.39
N TYR A 69 -2.66 3.98 -5.27
CA TYR A 69 -4.01 4.54 -5.24
C TYR A 69 -4.24 5.35 -3.97
N SER A 70 -5.21 6.24 -4.00
CA SER A 70 -5.61 7.07 -2.86
C SER A 70 -7.13 7.28 -2.86
N GLY A 71 -7.69 7.59 -1.69
CA GLY A 71 -9.10 7.88 -1.53
C GLY A 71 -9.53 7.89 -0.08
N LEU A 72 -10.79 7.55 0.17
CA LEU A 72 -11.34 7.43 1.52
C LEU A 72 -11.16 6.00 2.05
N TYR A 73 -11.24 5.84 3.38
CA TYR A 73 -11.31 4.52 4.01
C TYR A 73 -12.33 4.48 5.13
N GLU A 74 -12.86 3.28 5.34
CA GLU A 74 -13.75 2.95 6.45
C GLU A 74 -13.26 1.68 7.12
N VAL A 75 -13.41 1.60 8.45
CA VAL A 75 -13.02 0.43 9.25
C VAL A 75 -14.23 -0.12 9.99
N GLU A 76 -14.48 -1.40 9.81
CA GLU A 76 -15.47 -2.17 10.57
C GLU A 76 -14.73 -3.07 11.56
N THR A 77 -15.00 -2.87 12.86
CA THR A 77 -14.35 -3.62 13.93
C THR A 77 -15.12 -4.87 14.28
N GLU A 78 -14.42 -5.97 14.57
CA GLU A 78 -14.99 -7.16 15.20
C GLU A 78 -14.76 -7.05 16.72
N PRO A 79 -15.80 -6.73 17.54
CA PRO A 79 -15.62 -6.46 18.98
C PRO A 79 -14.99 -7.61 19.75
N ALA A 80 -15.22 -8.85 19.33
CA ALA A 80 -14.67 -10.06 19.96
C ALA A 80 -13.20 -10.35 19.64
N ALA A 81 -12.63 -9.63 18.68
CA ALA A 81 -11.26 -9.84 18.20
C ALA A 81 -10.27 -8.78 18.72
N ASN A 82 -10.71 -7.91 19.63
CA ASN A 82 -9.87 -6.85 20.17
C ASN A 82 -9.33 -7.26 21.54
N ASP A 83 -8.08 -7.64 21.61
CA ASP A 83 -7.38 -7.88 22.86
C ASP A 83 -6.50 -6.69 23.24
N LEU A 84 -6.97 -5.92 24.25
CA LEU A 84 -6.25 -4.75 24.74
C LEU A 84 -4.95 -5.14 25.45
N ALA A 85 -4.86 -6.35 26.01
CA ALA A 85 -3.66 -6.84 26.68
C ALA A 85 -2.57 -7.18 25.64
N GLU A 86 -2.95 -7.72 24.50
CA GLU A 86 -2.03 -8.05 23.40
C GLU A 86 -1.83 -6.88 22.41
N GLN A 87 -2.52 -5.76 22.58
CA GLN A 87 -2.56 -4.64 21.62
C GLN A 87 -2.88 -5.12 20.20
N SER A 88 -3.79 -6.09 20.10
CA SER A 88 -4.22 -6.65 18.81
C SER A 88 -5.61 -6.16 18.44
N PHE A 89 -5.83 -5.95 17.15
CA PHE A 89 -7.07 -5.46 16.58
C PHE A 89 -7.32 -6.14 15.24
N SER A 90 -8.51 -6.69 15.04
CA SER A 90 -8.92 -7.32 13.78
C SER A 90 -10.25 -6.76 13.31
N GLY A 91 -10.45 -6.77 12.00
CA GLY A 91 -11.66 -6.29 11.37
C GLY A 91 -11.59 -6.28 9.85
N LEU A 92 -12.46 -5.49 9.26
CA LEU A 92 -12.48 -5.20 7.84
C LEU A 92 -12.14 -3.74 7.60
N ILE A 93 -11.43 -3.46 6.52
CA ILE A 93 -11.17 -2.13 6.03
C ILE A 93 -11.58 -2.04 4.57
N THR A 94 -12.34 -1.01 4.23
CA THR A 94 -12.73 -0.68 2.86
C THR A 94 -11.96 0.54 2.39
N HIS A 95 -11.28 0.44 1.25
CA HIS A 95 -10.65 1.56 0.57
C HIS A 95 -11.52 1.98 -0.62
N HIS A 96 -11.97 3.23 -0.65
CA HIS A 96 -12.74 3.85 -1.74
C HIS A 96 -11.78 4.65 -2.62
N MET A 97 -11.45 4.12 -3.79
CA MET A 97 -10.39 4.68 -4.63
C MET A 97 -10.88 5.86 -5.45
N GLN A 98 -10.38 7.06 -5.15
CA GLN A 98 -10.63 8.29 -5.90
C GLN A 98 -9.57 8.53 -6.99
N THR A 99 -8.34 8.09 -6.75
CA THR A 99 -7.24 8.12 -7.72
C THR A 99 -6.52 6.78 -7.72
N SER A 100 -6.02 6.34 -8.87
CA SER A 100 -5.28 5.08 -9.00
C SER A 100 -4.36 5.10 -10.21
N LEU A 101 -3.19 4.46 -10.10
CA LEU A 101 -2.36 4.11 -11.25
C LEU A 101 -3.10 3.15 -12.21
N PHE A 102 -4.00 2.33 -11.67
CA PHE A 102 -4.84 1.42 -12.43
C PHE A 102 -6.17 2.12 -12.77
N PRO A 103 -6.39 2.60 -14.00
CA PRO A 103 -7.56 3.45 -14.32
C PRO A 103 -8.90 2.81 -13.95
N ASN A 104 -9.04 1.51 -14.13
CA ASN A 104 -10.27 0.77 -13.84
C ASN A 104 -10.63 0.69 -12.35
N TRP A 105 -9.75 1.12 -11.47
CA TRP A 105 -10.00 1.11 -10.03
C TRP A 105 -10.58 2.43 -9.51
N VAL A 106 -10.53 3.48 -10.30
CA VAL A 106 -11.12 4.78 -9.92
C VAL A 106 -12.64 4.60 -9.76
N GLY A 107 -13.18 5.00 -8.61
CA GLY A 107 -14.58 4.83 -8.23
C GLY A 107 -14.94 3.43 -7.70
N CYS A 108 -13.98 2.49 -7.64
CA CYS A 108 -14.21 1.18 -7.03
C CYS A 108 -13.88 1.20 -5.53
N SER A 109 -14.39 0.18 -4.82
CA SER A 109 -14.08 -0.08 -3.41
C SER A 109 -13.35 -1.39 -3.27
N LEU A 110 -12.36 -1.43 -2.38
CA LEU A 110 -11.51 -2.58 -2.14
C LEU A 110 -11.60 -3.01 -0.68
N LEU A 111 -12.30 -4.11 -0.41
CA LEU A 111 -12.45 -4.69 0.92
C LEU A 111 -11.24 -5.55 1.27
N ARG A 112 -10.69 -5.36 2.48
CA ARG A 112 -9.56 -6.10 3.04
C ARG A 112 -9.89 -6.61 4.44
N ARG A 113 -9.36 -7.78 4.79
CA ARG A 113 -9.18 -8.15 6.19
C ARG A 113 -8.03 -7.35 6.75
N LEU A 114 -8.24 -6.83 7.95
CA LEU A 114 -7.25 -6.05 8.69
C LEU A 114 -6.87 -6.82 9.96
N HIS A 115 -5.57 -6.94 10.19
CA HIS A 115 -5.03 -7.40 11.47
C HIS A 115 -3.89 -6.47 11.88
N LEU A 116 -4.05 -5.81 13.01
CA LEU A 116 -3.05 -4.92 13.61
C LEU A 116 -2.56 -5.53 14.91
N GLN A 117 -1.26 -5.72 15.05
CA GLN A 117 -0.62 -6.20 16.29
C GLN A 117 0.60 -5.34 16.59
N GLY A 118 0.52 -4.55 17.64
CA GLY A 118 1.56 -3.59 18.00
C GLY A 118 1.85 -2.59 16.87
N ASP A 119 3.03 -2.67 16.28
CA ASP A 119 3.47 -1.81 15.17
C ASP A 119 3.30 -2.46 13.77
N ARG A 120 2.74 -3.68 13.73
CA ARG A 120 2.59 -4.46 12.49
C ARG A 120 1.14 -4.52 12.05
N LEU A 121 0.88 -4.04 10.84
CA LEU A 121 -0.42 -4.10 10.16
C LEU A 121 -0.35 -5.11 9.03
N GLU A 122 -1.25 -6.09 9.03
CA GLU A 122 -1.48 -6.99 7.90
C GLU A 122 -2.81 -6.67 7.22
N LEU A 123 -2.78 -6.53 5.91
CA LEU A 123 -3.95 -6.38 5.05
C LEU A 123 -4.00 -7.53 4.06
N SER A 124 -5.11 -8.28 4.05
CA SER A 124 -5.28 -9.39 3.10
C SER A 124 -6.59 -9.28 2.33
N THR A 125 -6.65 -9.90 1.14
CA THR A 125 -7.90 -9.97 0.38
C THR A 125 -8.89 -10.92 1.05
N CYS A 126 -10.17 -10.55 1.06
CA CYS A 126 -11.24 -11.42 1.57
C CYS A 126 -11.50 -12.62 0.65
N GLN A 127 -11.21 -12.49 -0.64
CA GLN A 127 -11.40 -13.51 -1.65
C GLN A 127 -10.13 -13.71 -2.47
N ALA A 128 -9.93 -14.92 -2.95
CA ALA A 128 -8.87 -15.23 -3.89
C ALA A 128 -9.16 -14.61 -5.26
N SER A 129 -8.12 -14.22 -5.96
CA SER A 129 -8.17 -13.73 -7.34
C SER A 129 -7.20 -14.51 -8.22
N SER A 130 -7.47 -14.57 -9.53
CA SER A 130 -6.57 -15.26 -10.45
C SER A 130 -5.25 -14.49 -10.59
N PHE A 131 -4.15 -15.19 -10.37
CA PHE A 131 -2.81 -14.68 -10.63
C PHE A 131 -1.95 -15.80 -11.24
N ARG A 132 -1.47 -15.59 -12.47
CA ARG A 132 -0.68 -16.59 -13.23
C ARG A 132 -1.35 -17.98 -13.31
N GLY A 133 -2.70 -17.96 -13.48
CA GLY A 133 -3.50 -19.19 -13.60
C GLY A 133 -3.85 -19.89 -12.29
N LYS A 134 -3.44 -19.37 -11.13
CA LYS A 134 -3.81 -19.87 -9.81
C LYS A 134 -4.74 -18.92 -9.07
N GLN A 135 -5.62 -19.44 -8.24
CA GLN A 135 -6.40 -18.65 -7.29
C GLN A 135 -5.51 -18.32 -6.07
N MET A 136 -5.30 -17.04 -5.82
CA MET A 136 -4.39 -16.58 -4.76
C MET A 136 -4.99 -15.43 -3.96
N THR A 137 -4.80 -15.46 -2.65
CA THR A 137 -5.04 -14.31 -1.77
C THR A 137 -3.82 -13.40 -1.73
N THR A 138 -4.04 -12.10 -1.62
CA THR A 138 -2.97 -11.11 -1.49
C THR A 138 -2.77 -10.77 -0.01
N HIS A 139 -1.53 -10.69 0.41
CA HIS A 139 -1.13 -10.32 1.77
C HIS A 139 -0.09 -9.19 1.72
N LEU A 140 -0.36 -8.12 2.45
CA LEU A 140 0.48 -6.92 2.56
C LEU A 140 0.79 -6.73 4.04
N VAL A 141 2.05 -6.76 4.38
CA VAL A 141 2.52 -6.56 5.75
C VAL A 141 3.27 -5.23 5.85
N TRP A 142 2.83 -4.41 6.78
CA TRP A 142 3.35 -3.07 7.01
C TRP A 142 3.86 -2.93 8.43
N ARG A 143 4.94 -2.19 8.61
CA ARG A 143 5.44 -1.77 9.90
C ARG A 143 5.23 -0.26 10.09
N LYS A 144 4.74 0.14 11.25
CA LYS A 144 4.59 1.55 11.62
C LYS A 144 5.96 2.23 11.61
N CYS A 145 6.04 3.38 10.95
CA CYS A 145 7.23 4.22 11.02
C CYS A 145 7.24 4.97 12.34
N SER A 146 8.38 5.00 13.01
CA SER A 146 8.59 5.95 14.10
C SER A 146 8.51 7.36 13.54
N ALA A 147 7.81 8.26 14.23
CA ALA A 147 7.79 9.66 13.86
C ALA A 147 9.25 10.17 13.80
N VAL A 148 9.65 10.65 12.63
CA VAL A 148 10.88 11.43 12.55
C VAL A 148 10.62 12.68 13.40
N LYS A 149 11.37 12.86 14.47
CA LYS A 149 11.37 14.12 15.24
C LYS A 149 12.05 15.19 14.37
N GLN A 150 11.38 15.63 13.32
CA GLN A 150 11.71 16.91 12.70
C GLN A 150 11.14 17.96 13.65
N GLY A 151 11.99 18.88 14.12
CA GLY A 151 11.54 19.99 14.94
C GLY A 151 10.41 20.71 14.19
N ALA A 152 9.29 20.93 14.85
CA ALA A 152 8.08 21.52 14.26
C ALA A 152 8.35 22.86 13.55
N GLU A 153 9.42 23.58 13.91
CA GLU A 153 9.88 24.83 13.28
C GLU A 153 10.45 24.65 11.88
N ALA A 154 11.13 23.53 11.57
CA ALA A 154 11.71 23.31 10.24
C ALA A 154 10.65 22.92 9.20
N ALA A 155 9.58 22.23 9.60
CA ALA A 155 8.50 21.85 8.71
C ALA A 155 7.64 23.05 8.27
N ASP A 156 7.37 24.00 9.15
CA ASP A 156 6.59 25.21 8.84
C ASP A 156 7.35 26.16 7.89
N GLN A 157 8.65 26.29 8.03
CA GLN A 157 9.48 27.07 7.10
C GLN A 157 9.57 26.45 5.69
N GLN A 158 9.63 25.13 5.62
CA GLN A 158 9.73 24.42 4.33
C GLN A 158 8.41 24.44 3.55
N PHE A 159 7.28 24.37 4.23
CA PHE A 159 5.95 24.54 3.60
C PHE A 159 5.71 25.93 3.06
N ARG A 160 6.21 26.99 3.72
CA ARG A 160 6.10 28.37 3.24
C ARG A 160 6.93 28.65 1.98
N LEU A 161 8.04 27.94 1.79
CA LEU A 161 8.89 28.06 0.59
C LEU A 161 8.28 27.37 -0.66
N ILE A 162 7.40 26.40 -0.46
CA ILE A 162 6.74 25.65 -1.57
C ILE A 162 5.40 26.34 -1.97
N ALA A 163 4.82 27.13 -1.08
CA ALA A 163 3.54 27.83 -1.29
C ALA A 163 3.69 29.30 -1.78
N ALA A 164 4.92 29.77 -2.01
CA ALA A 164 5.28 31.08 -2.58
C ALA A 164 5.73 30.96 -4.02
#